data_8cc4939ba12f1089f9df068a355dca5c
#
_entry.id   8cc4939ba12f1089f9df068a355dca5c
#
_cell.length_a   1.000
_cell.length_b   1.000
_cell.length_c   1.000
_cell.angle_alpha   90.00
_cell.angle_beta   90.00
_cell.angle_gamma   90.00
#
_symmetry.space_group_name_H-M   'P 1'
#
loop_
_entity.id
_entity.type
_entity.pdbx_description
1 polymer ?
#
loop_
_entity_poly.entity_id
_entity_poly.type
_entity_poly.pdbx_seq_one_letter_code
_entity_poly.pdbx_strand_id
1 'polypeptide(L)'
;MEKNLKGYKGFEKGLICRGKQYAENMVFEEEDAVVCRKGMHFCVNPFDVLDHYNLVNEDGEFNDFAEVESMDECLTDDNKKYCTKKLKVGAKLSFAGFIKACVNFVIERTTFEEPKIGSSGNYAQIGSSGDSAKIGSSGNYAQIGSSGNSAQIGSSGNYAQIGSSGNYAQIGSSGDSAKIGSSGNYAQIGSSGNSAQIGSSGNYAQIGSSGNYAQIGSSGDSAKIGSSGNYAQIGSSGNSAQIGSSGNYAQIGSSGNYAQIGSSGDSAKIGSSGNYAQIGSSGNSAQIGSSGNYAQIGSSGNYAQIGSSGDSAKIGSSGNYAQIGSSGNSAQIGSSGNYAVVMCAGNGSIAKAKKGSWITLAEWKENAEGKWIPVNVVTVQVDGEKIKEDTYYKLENGEFVEVGE
;
A
#
# COMPACT_ATOMS: atom_id res chain seq x y z
N MET A 1 -15.98 22.14 -32.32
CA MET A 1 -16.07 20.87 -31.54
C MET A 1 -15.05 19.91 -32.13
N GLU A 2 -14.12 19.42 -31.31
CA GLU A 2 -13.03 18.57 -31.80
C GLU A 2 -13.49 17.11 -31.85
N LYS A 3 -13.23 16.41 -32.95
CA LYS A 3 -13.40 14.97 -33.12
C LYS A 3 -12.03 14.29 -33.05
N ASN A 4 -11.99 13.05 -32.59
CA ASN A 4 -10.77 12.23 -32.48
C ASN A 4 -9.74 12.81 -31.49
N LEU A 5 -10.22 13.36 -30.38
CA LEU A 5 -9.35 13.89 -29.33
C LEU A 5 -8.75 12.72 -28.54
N LYS A 6 -7.42 12.67 -28.47
CA LYS A 6 -6.69 11.70 -27.66
C LYS A 6 -6.48 12.22 -26.23
N GLY A 7 -6.51 11.32 -25.27
CA GLY A 7 -6.32 11.68 -23.88
C GLY A 7 -6.14 10.46 -23.00
N TYR A 8 -6.39 10.65 -21.72
CA TYR A 8 -6.18 9.67 -20.66
C TYR A 8 -7.40 9.58 -19.77
N LYS A 9 -7.65 8.37 -19.26
CA LYS A 9 -8.75 8.12 -18.33
C LYS A 9 -8.25 7.28 -17.17
N GLY A 10 -8.66 7.64 -15.95
CA GLY A 10 -8.49 6.85 -14.75
C GLY A 10 -9.68 5.91 -14.52
N PHE A 11 -9.42 4.81 -13.85
CA PHE A 11 -10.38 3.79 -13.47
C PHE A 11 -10.01 3.27 -12.08
N GLU A 12 -10.97 2.72 -11.39
CA GLU A 12 -10.74 1.78 -10.29
C GLU A 12 -10.04 0.53 -10.83
N LYS A 13 -9.40 -0.24 -9.96
CA LYS A 13 -8.71 -1.48 -10.33
C LYS A 13 -9.63 -2.42 -11.13
N GLY A 14 -9.12 -2.97 -12.22
CA GLY A 14 -9.87 -3.81 -13.16
C GLY A 14 -10.55 -3.04 -14.30
N LEU A 15 -10.15 -1.79 -14.58
CA LEU A 15 -10.78 -0.91 -15.58
C LEU A 15 -12.26 -0.64 -15.28
N ILE A 16 -12.63 -0.42 -14.04
CA ILE A 16 -13.99 -0.07 -13.62
C ILE A 16 -14.09 1.45 -13.46
N CYS A 17 -15.19 2.05 -13.90
CA CYS A 17 -15.48 3.46 -13.68
C CYS A 17 -16.97 3.65 -13.42
N ARG A 18 -17.34 4.13 -12.23
CA ARG A 18 -18.75 4.32 -11.81
C ARG A 18 -19.61 3.06 -12.00
N GLY A 19 -19.06 1.91 -11.66
CA GLY A 19 -19.74 0.61 -11.78
C GLY A 19 -19.83 0.05 -13.20
N LYS A 20 -19.32 0.76 -14.23
CA LYS A 20 -19.23 0.26 -15.61
C LYS A 20 -17.88 -0.41 -15.84
N GLN A 21 -17.90 -1.61 -16.37
CA GLN A 21 -16.71 -2.36 -16.78
C GLN A 21 -16.24 -1.92 -18.15
N TYR A 22 -14.97 -1.55 -18.25
CA TYR A 22 -14.29 -1.26 -19.51
C TYR A 22 -13.28 -2.37 -19.86
N ALA A 23 -12.82 -2.39 -21.10
CA ALA A 23 -11.82 -3.34 -21.59
C ALA A 23 -10.86 -2.65 -22.55
N GLU A 24 -9.63 -3.15 -22.61
CA GLU A 24 -8.59 -2.65 -23.51
C GLU A 24 -8.96 -2.84 -24.98
N ASN A 25 -8.57 -1.89 -25.81
CA ASN A 25 -8.76 -1.90 -27.26
C ASN A 25 -10.23 -2.00 -27.72
N MET A 26 -11.17 -1.60 -26.86
CA MET A 26 -12.61 -1.64 -27.13
C MET A 26 -13.18 -0.25 -27.26
N VAL A 27 -14.29 -0.16 -28.02
CA VAL A 27 -15.08 1.07 -28.17
C VAL A 27 -16.34 0.95 -27.32
N PHE A 28 -16.62 1.98 -26.54
CA PHE A 28 -17.80 2.08 -25.70
C PHE A 28 -18.67 3.22 -26.17
N GLU A 29 -19.97 3.08 -26.03
CA GLU A 29 -20.96 4.05 -26.47
C GLU A 29 -22.00 4.30 -25.36
N GLU A 30 -22.49 5.52 -25.28
CA GLU A 30 -23.57 5.96 -24.39
C GLU A 30 -24.55 6.85 -25.15
N GLU A 31 -25.80 6.83 -24.73
CA GLU A 31 -26.88 7.56 -25.42
C GLU A 31 -26.70 9.07 -25.39
N ASP A 32 -26.06 9.59 -24.33
CA ASP A 32 -25.93 11.01 -24.10
C ASP A 32 -24.57 11.40 -23.49
N ALA A 33 -24.14 12.65 -23.71
CA ALA A 33 -22.96 13.23 -23.09
C ALA A 33 -23.32 14.60 -22.52
N VAL A 34 -23.14 14.75 -21.21
CA VAL A 34 -23.33 16.01 -20.48
C VAL A 34 -22.17 16.15 -19.50
N VAL A 35 -21.43 17.22 -19.59
CA VAL A 35 -20.25 17.47 -18.77
C VAL A 35 -20.59 17.29 -17.29
N CYS A 36 -19.76 16.53 -16.59
CA CYS A 36 -19.88 16.15 -15.16
C CYS A 36 -21.13 15.34 -14.78
N ARG A 37 -22.01 14.96 -15.70
CA ARG A 37 -23.27 14.24 -15.41
C ARG A 37 -23.42 12.91 -16.14
N LYS A 38 -23.33 12.90 -17.47
CA LYS A 38 -23.54 11.74 -18.34
C LYS A 38 -22.43 11.59 -19.37
N GLY A 39 -22.26 10.41 -19.95
CA GLY A 39 -21.26 10.13 -20.96
C GLY A 39 -19.91 9.76 -20.37
N MET A 40 -18.96 9.49 -21.25
CA MET A 40 -17.63 9.03 -20.90
C MET A 40 -16.66 10.18 -20.81
N HIS A 41 -16.08 10.38 -19.62
CA HIS A 41 -15.18 11.49 -19.33
C HIS A 41 -13.73 11.05 -19.42
N PHE A 42 -12.87 11.94 -19.92
CA PHE A 42 -11.41 11.76 -20.00
C PHE A 42 -10.72 13.13 -19.97
N CYS A 43 -9.39 13.15 -19.80
CA CYS A 43 -8.58 14.35 -19.81
C CYS A 43 -7.53 14.26 -20.91
N VAL A 44 -7.26 15.36 -21.60
CA VAL A 44 -6.17 15.42 -22.61
C VAL A 44 -4.82 15.42 -21.93
N ASN A 45 -4.71 16.15 -20.83
CA ASN A 45 -3.53 16.16 -19.99
C ASN A 45 -3.61 14.99 -18.98
N PRO A 46 -2.65 14.06 -18.96
CA PRO A 46 -2.70 12.92 -18.03
C PRO A 46 -2.61 13.33 -16.56
N PHE A 47 -2.04 14.48 -16.20
CA PHE A 47 -2.06 14.98 -14.84
C PHE A 47 -3.48 15.33 -14.36
N ASP A 48 -4.32 15.90 -15.24
CA ASP A 48 -5.68 16.30 -14.86
C ASP A 48 -6.56 15.07 -14.51
N VAL A 49 -6.17 13.87 -14.97
CA VAL A 49 -6.82 12.61 -14.55
C VAL A 49 -6.73 12.42 -13.04
N LEU A 50 -5.61 12.84 -12.43
CA LEU A 50 -5.34 12.71 -11.01
C LEU A 50 -6.22 13.63 -10.13
N ASP A 51 -6.89 14.61 -10.71
CA ASP A 51 -7.89 15.42 -10.02
C ASP A 51 -9.20 14.63 -9.77
N HIS A 52 -9.38 13.51 -10.48
CA HIS A 52 -10.59 12.69 -10.45
C HIS A 52 -10.35 11.26 -9.94
N TYR A 53 -9.14 10.73 -10.10
CA TYR A 53 -8.72 9.39 -9.67
C TYR A 53 -7.41 9.46 -8.91
N ASN A 54 -7.41 8.93 -7.70
CA ASN A 54 -6.19 8.81 -6.92
C ASN A 54 -5.22 7.82 -7.58
N LEU A 55 -3.92 8.01 -7.37
CA LEU A 55 -2.92 7.03 -7.81
C LEU A 55 -3.09 5.68 -7.12
N VAL A 56 -3.44 5.72 -5.84
CA VAL A 56 -3.57 4.57 -4.96
C VAL A 56 -4.99 4.56 -4.38
N ASN A 57 -5.64 3.38 -4.35
CA ASN A 57 -6.95 3.20 -3.74
C ASN A 57 -6.85 3.08 -2.21
N GLU A 58 -7.98 2.88 -1.53
CA GLU A 58 -8.04 2.74 -0.06
C GLU A 58 -7.31 1.49 0.46
N ASP A 59 -7.15 0.47 -0.39
CA ASP A 59 -6.44 -0.78 -0.07
C ASP A 59 -4.91 -0.68 -0.30
N GLY A 60 -4.41 0.48 -0.72
CA GLY A 60 -2.98 0.69 -1.00
C GLY A 60 -2.54 0.15 -2.37
N GLU A 61 -3.47 -0.22 -3.25
CA GLU A 61 -3.18 -0.71 -4.59
C GLU A 61 -3.29 0.42 -5.62
N PHE A 62 -2.53 0.32 -6.72
CA PHE A 62 -2.62 1.28 -7.81
C PHE A 62 -3.95 1.17 -8.56
N ASN A 63 -4.58 2.31 -8.81
CA ASN A 63 -5.67 2.44 -9.74
C ASN A 63 -5.21 2.22 -11.19
N ASP A 64 -6.15 1.96 -12.09
CA ASP A 64 -5.86 1.70 -13.49
C ASP A 64 -5.95 2.99 -14.33
N PHE A 65 -5.09 3.11 -15.31
CA PHE A 65 -5.07 4.21 -16.27
C PHE A 65 -4.96 3.66 -17.68
N ALA A 66 -5.59 4.31 -18.64
CA ALA A 66 -5.46 3.95 -20.05
C ALA A 66 -5.44 5.19 -20.94
N GLU A 67 -4.78 5.05 -22.09
CA GLU A 67 -4.96 5.98 -23.20
C GLU A 67 -6.35 5.80 -23.79
N VAL A 68 -6.98 6.90 -24.18
CA VAL A 68 -8.30 6.88 -24.78
C VAL A 68 -8.37 7.83 -25.98
N GLU A 69 -9.33 7.57 -26.87
CA GLU A 69 -9.59 8.40 -28.03
C GLU A 69 -11.11 8.59 -28.20
N SER A 70 -11.54 9.85 -28.30
CA SER A 70 -12.94 10.13 -28.60
C SER A 70 -13.25 9.77 -30.06
N MET A 71 -14.35 9.07 -30.25
CA MET A 71 -14.82 8.68 -31.58
C MET A 71 -16.03 9.52 -32.01
N ASP A 72 -16.42 10.51 -31.19
CA ASP A 72 -17.53 11.43 -31.42
C ASP A 72 -17.14 12.81 -30.88
N GLU A 73 -18.05 13.78 -31.03
CA GLU A 73 -17.85 15.13 -30.53
C GLU A 73 -17.58 15.17 -29.02
N CYS A 74 -16.69 16.07 -28.62
CA CYS A 74 -16.32 16.29 -27.23
C CYS A 74 -16.90 17.56 -26.67
N LEU A 75 -17.46 17.49 -25.47
CA LEU A 75 -17.94 18.61 -24.67
C LEU A 75 -16.99 18.86 -23.51
N THR A 76 -16.75 20.10 -23.19
CA THR A 76 -15.97 20.54 -22.02
C THR A 76 -16.46 21.90 -21.54
N ASP A 77 -16.28 22.17 -20.25
CA ASP A 77 -16.56 23.48 -19.63
C ASP A 77 -15.29 24.16 -19.09
N ASP A 78 -14.20 23.41 -18.94
CA ASP A 78 -12.95 23.87 -18.33
C ASP A 78 -11.69 23.65 -19.21
N ASN A 79 -11.85 23.05 -20.39
CA ASN A 79 -10.77 22.62 -21.30
C ASN A 79 -9.77 21.63 -20.68
N LYS A 80 -10.12 21.00 -19.56
CA LYS A 80 -9.32 19.96 -18.88
C LYS A 80 -9.97 18.61 -18.99
N LYS A 81 -11.25 18.54 -18.59
CA LYS A 81 -12.06 17.34 -18.65
C LYS A 81 -13.05 17.41 -19.81
N TYR A 82 -12.98 16.41 -20.63
CA TYR A 82 -13.83 16.24 -21.81
C TYR A 82 -14.82 15.10 -21.60
N CYS A 83 -15.98 15.23 -22.21
CA CYS A 83 -17.05 14.25 -22.21
C CYS A 83 -17.48 13.91 -23.64
N THR A 84 -17.65 12.64 -23.95
CA THR A 84 -18.08 12.15 -25.26
C THR A 84 -19.09 11.03 -25.14
N LYS A 85 -19.91 10.81 -26.17
CA LYS A 85 -20.81 9.67 -26.28
C LYS A 85 -20.08 8.39 -26.70
N LYS A 86 -18.98 8.52 -27.44
CA LYS A 86 -18.26 7.35 -27.98
C LYS A 86 -16.78 7.46 -27.71
N LEU A 87 -16.25 6.49 -26.95
CA LEU A 87 -14.88 6.47 -26.47
C LEU A 87 -14.21 5.13 -26.77
N LYS A 88 -13.08 5.18 -27.44
CA LYS A 88 -12.20 4.03 -27.58
C LYS A 88 -11.23 4.02 -26.40
N VAL A 89 -11.20 2.92 -25.66
CA VAL A 89 -10.19 2.66 -24.63
C VAL A 89 -9.03 1.94 -25.31
N GLY A 90 -7.83 2.48 -25.21
CA GLY A 90 -6.61 1.89 -25.74
C GLY A 90 -6.03 0.83 -24.79
N ALA A 91 -4.71 0.66 -24.83
CA ALA A 91 -4.02 -0.23 -23.91
C ALA A 91 -4.03 0.34 -22.49
N LYS A 92 -4.19 -0.53 -21.51
CA LYS A 92 -3.96 -0.20 -20.11
C LYS A 92 -2.50 0.18 -19.91
N LEU A 93 -2.27 1.30 -19.24
CA LEU A 93 -0.95 1.76 -18.88
C LEU A 93 -0.55 1.12 -17.55
N SER A 94 0.66 0.55 -17.48
CA SER A 94 1.28 0.28 -16.19
C SER A 94 1.48 1.60 -15.43
N PHE A 95 1.69 1.55 -14.11
CA PHE A 95 2.02 2.76 -13.35
C PHE A 95 3.20 3.52 -13.99
N ALA A 96 4.28 2.80 -14.33
CA ALA A 96 5.42 3.39 -15.04
C ALA A 96 5.03 4.02 -16.38
N GLY A 97 4.15 3.37 -17.13
CA GLY A 97 3.62 3.89 -18.40
C GLY A 97 2.82 5.17 -18.23
N PHE A 98 1.97 5.23 -17.20
CA PHE A 98 1.20 6.43 -16.90
C PHE A 98 2.10 7.60 -16.47
N ILE A 99 3.08 7.36 -15.59
CA ILE A 99 4.06 8.39 -15.21
C ILE A 99 4.86 8.88 -16.42
N LYS A 100 5.26 7.97 -17.31
CA LYS A 100 5.94 8.35 -18.55
C LYS A 100 5.04 9.21 -19.45
N ALA A 101 3.76 8.92 -19.55
CA ALA A 101 2.81 9.74 -20.29
C ALA A 101 2.69 11.16 -19.70
N CYS A 102 2.61 11.28 -18.36
CA CYS A 102 2.63 12.57 -17.67
C CYS A 102 3.89 13.38 -17.99
N VAL A 103 5.05 12.74 -17.89
CA VAL A 103 6.34 13.37 -18.19
C VAL A 103 6.42 13.82 -19.64
N ASN A 104 6.09 12.94 -20.59
CA ASN A 104 6.13 13.26 -22.02
C ASN A 104 5.19 14.42 -22.37
N PHE A 105 3.98 14.43 -21.79
CA PHE A 105 3.01 15.52 -22.04
C PHE A 105 3.56 16.89 -21.65
N VAL A 106 4.30 16.98 -20.53
CA VAL A 106 4.91 18.24 -20.11
C VAL A 106 6.12 18.57 -20.98
N ILE A 107 6.98 17.57 -21.28
CA ILE A 107 8.16 17.73 -22.13
C ILE A 107 7.79 18.27 -23.51
N GLU A 108 6.75 17.75 -24.16
CA GLU A 108 6.29 18.20 -25.48
C GLU A 108 5.81 19.66 -25.51
N ARG A 109 5.51 20.25 -24.36
CA ARG A 109 4.97 21.61 -24.22
C ARG A 109 5.93 22.61 -23.60
N THR A 110 7.15 22.17 -23.24
CA THR A 110 8.17 23.03 -22.63
C THR A 110 9.42 23.09 -23.50
N THR A 111 10.04 24.26 -23.58
CA THR A 111 11.35 24.44 -24.27
C THR A 111 12.49 24.14 -23.32
N PHE A 112 13.49 23.37 -23.81
CA PHE A 112 14.61 22.89 -23.01
C PHE A 112 15.89 23.68 -23.34
N GLU A 113 16.14 24.77 -22.66
CA GLU A 113 17.42 25.48 -22.87
C GLU A 113 18.35 25.47 -21.64
N GLU A 114 17.87 25.06 -20.43
CA GLU A 114 18.75 25.08 -19.25
C GLU A 114 18.50 23.90 -18.27
N PRO A 115 19.57 23.38 -17.62
CA PRO A 115 19.46 22.30 -16.64
C PRO A 115 18.84 22.72 -15.29
N LYS A 116 18.48 23.99 -15.13
CA LYS A 116 17.79 24.52 -13.95
C LYS A 116 16.51 25.21 -14.38
N ILE A 117 15.37 24.64 -13.97
CA ILE A 117 14.06 25.16 -14.33
C ILE A 117 13.29 25.49 -13.05
N GLY A 118 12.84 26.73 -12.92
CA GLY A 118 12.06 27.17 -11.76
C GLY A 118 10.84 27.97 -12.16
N SER A 119 9.73 27.82 -11.41
CA SER A 119 8.53 28.63 -11.56
C SER A 119 7.92 28.98 -10.21
N SER A 120 7.46 30.21 -10.06
CA SER A 120 6.65 30.66 -8.91
C SER A 120 5.17 30.84 -9.24
N GLY A 121 4.79 30.68 -10.52
CA GLY A 121 3.42 30.82 -10.98
C GLY A 121 2.53 29.64 -10.59
N ASN A 122 1.27 29.92 -10.23
CA ASN A 122 0.28 28.87 -10.07
C ASN A 122 0.00 28.20 -11.42
N TYR A 123 -0.33 26.89 -11.37
CA TYR A 123 -0.59 26.08 -12.58
C TYR A 123 0.63 25.97 -13.53
N ALA A 124 1.83 26.19 -13.04
CA ALA A 124 3.03 26.06 -13.86
C ALA A 124 3.19 24.62 -14.39
N GLN A 125 3.52 24.49 -15.68
CA GLN A 125 3.88 23.22 -16.30
C GLN A 125 5.37 23.21 -16.60
N ILE A 126 6.10 22.24 -16.01
CA ILE A 126 7.56 22.20 -16.07
C ILE A 126 8.00 20.81 -16.45
N GLY A 127 8.78 20.67 -17.52
CA GLY A 127 9.31 19.40 -17.97
C GLY A 127 10.81 19.44 -18.23
N SER A 128 11.48 18.28 -18.02
CA SER A 128 12.88 18.11 -18.39
C SER A 128 13.18 16.68 -18.85
N SER A 129 13.94 16.54 -19.93
CA SER A 129 14.51 15.26 -20.35
C SER A 129 16.01 15.15 -20.08
N GLY A 130 16.64 16.23 -19.60
CA GLY A 130 18.07 16.25 -19.31
C GLY A 130 18.44 15.48 -18.04
N ASP A 131 19.56 14.75 -18.11
CA ASP A 131 20.13 14.10 -16.94
C ASP A 131 20.57 15.15 -15.90
N SER A 132 20.41 14.81 -14.63
CA SER A 132 20.73 15.70 -13.49
C SER A 132 20.00 17.05 -13.48
N ALA A 133 18.85 17.15 -14.15
CA ALA A 133 18.05 18.35 -14.18
C ALA A 133 17.59 18.75 -12.76
N LYS A 134 17.62 20.05 -12.50
CA LYS A 134 17.11 20.64 -11.25
C LYS A 134 15.83 21.42 -11.54
N ILE A 135 14.72 20.96 -10.98
CA ILE A 135 13.40 21.51 -11.26
C ILE A 135 12.76 21.93 -9.95
N GLY A 136 12.29 23.20 -9.90
CA GLY A 136 11.64 23.74 -8.71
C GLY A 136 10.33 24.46 -9.03
N SER A 137 9.31 24.33 -8.15
CA SER A 137 8.11 25.14 -8.21
C SER A 137 7.64 25.57 -6.82
N SER A 138 7.23 26.83 -6.68
CA SER A 138 6.57 27.32 -5.47
C SER A 138 5.09 27.64 -5.68
N GLY A 139 4.61 27.58 -6.91
CA GLY A 139 3.20 27.81 -7.24
C GLY A 139 2.30 26.63 -6.91
N ASN A 140 1.05 26.91 -6.52
CA ASN A 140 0.03 25.88 -6.33
C ASN A 140 -0.37 25.25 -7.67
N TYR A 141 -0.82 23.99 -7.62
CA TYR A 141 -1.24 23.22 -8.80
C TYR A 141 -0.15 23.07 -9.88
N ALA A 142 1.12 23.15 -9.50
CA ALA A 142 2.20 22.96 -10.45
C ALA A 142 2.25 21.50 -10.95
N GLN A 143 2.49 21.32 -12.23
CA GLN A 143 2.70 20.02 -12.88
C GLN A 143 4.17 19.92 -13.29
N ILE A 144 4.87 18.91 -12.75
CA ILE A 144 6.32 18.79 -12.94
C ILE A 144 6.65 17.38 -13.44
N GLY A 145 7.34 17.30 -14.56
CA GLY A 145 7.78 16.04 -15.14
C GLY A 145 9.28 15.97 -15.42
N SER A 146 9.91 14.80 -15.17
CA SER A 146 11.29 14.56 -15.58
C SER A 146 11.48 13.13 -16.10
N SER A 147 12.17 13.00 -17.24
CA SER A 147 12.57 11.69 -17.77
C SER A 147 14.08 11.43 -17.67
N GLY A 148 14.87 12.43 -17.33
CA GLY A 148 16.32 12.30 -17.14
C GLY A 148 16.69 11.58 -15.85
N ASN A 149 17.82 10.86 -15.89
CA ASN A 149 18.37 10.22 -14.69
C ASN A 149 18.87 11.29 -13.70
N SER A 150 18.89 10.93 -12.41
CA SER A 150 19.40 11.79 -11.34
C SER A 150 18.73 13.18 -11.23
N ALA A 151 17.50 13.31 -11.74
CA ALA A 151 16.76 14.56 -11.64
C ALA A 151 16.46 14.92 -10.19
N GLN A 152 16.57 16.20 -9.86
CA GLN A 152 16.19 16.76 -8.57
C GLN A 152 14.93 17.61 -8.76
N ILE A 153 13.83 17.23 -8.12
CA ILE A 153 12.53 17.88 -8.30
C ILE A 153 11.99 18.33 -6.95
N GLY A 154 11.71 19.63 -6.82
CA GLY A 154 11.12 20.19 -5.61
C GLY A 154 9.84 20.97 -5.86
N SER A 155 8.85 20.83 -4.97
CA SER A 155 7.67 21.70 -4.98
C SER A 155 7.29 22.11 -3.55
N SER A 156 6.95 23.40 -3.38
CA SER A 156 6.40 23.89 -2.11
C SER A 156 4.93 24.33 -2.23
N GLY A 157 4.37 24.32 -3.42
CA GLY A 157 2.96 24.64 -3.64
C GLY A 157 2.01 23.48 -3.32
N ASN A 158 0.81 23.83 -2.84
CA ASN A 158 -0.24 22.84 -2.60
C ASN A 158 -0.75 22.25 -3.92
N TYR A 159 -1.27 21.02 -3.85
CA TYR A 159 -1.82 20.29 -5.01
C TYR A 159 -0.83 20.10 -6.16
N ALA A 160 0.48 20.11 -5.87
CA ALA A 160 1.49 19.86 -6.88
C ALA A 160 1.39 18.41 -7.39
N GLN A 161 1.58 18.24 -8.70
CA GLN A 161 1.64 16.93 -9.35
C GLN A 161 3.04 16.73 -9.91
N ILE A 162 3.74 15.70 -9.44
CA ILE A 162 5.17 15.51 -9.74
C ILE A 162 5.38 14.09 -10.26
N GLY A 163 5.97 13.97 -11.46
CA GLY A 163 6.32 12.70 -12.06
C GLY A 163 7.81 12.60 -12.41
N SER A 164 8.39 11.41 -12.21
CA SER A 164 9.75 11.11 -12.72
C SER A 164 9.83 9.68 -13.27
N SER A 165 10.42 9.52 -14.43
CA SER A 165 10.72 8.21 -15.00
C SER A 165 12.20 7.84 -15.02
N GLY A 166 13.08 8.78 -14.67
CA GLY A 166 14.53 8.55 -14.59
C GLY A 166 14.96 7.83 -13.32
N ASN A 167 16.01 7.01 -13.43
CA ASN A 167 16.63 6.38 -12.25
C ASN A 167 17.30 7.42 -11.36
N TYR A 168 17.43 7.10 -10.08
CA TYR A 168 18.06 7.95 -9.07
C TYR A 168 17.41 9.33 -8.89
N ALA A 169 16.15 9.49 -9.29
CA ALA A 169 15.43 10.74 -9.11
C ALA A 169 15.26 11.09 -7.62
N GLN A 170 15.44 12.35 -7.29
CA GLN A 170 15.16 12.90 -5.97
C GLN A 170 13.94 13.83 -6.06
N ILE A 171 12.88 13.51 -5.36
CA ILE A 171 11.60 14.22 -5.47
C ILE A 171 11.15 14.65 -4.09
N GLY A 172 10.96 15.96 -3.90
CA GLY A 172 10.47 16.52 -2.64
C GLY A 172 9.22 17.38 -2.83
N SER A 173 8.27 17.29 -1.89
CA SER A 173 7.14 18.21 -1.81
C SER A 173 6.85 18.61 -0.37
N SER A 174 6.63 19.91 -0.13
CA SER A 174 6.17 20.41 1.17
C SER A 174 4.73 20.93 1.15
N GLY A 175 4.11 20.99 -0.01
CA GLY A 175 2.72 21.40 -0.14
C GLY A 175 1.71 20.30 0.21
N ASP A 176 0.56 20.70 0.74
CA ASP A 176 -0.53 19.78 1.03
C ASP A 176 -1.13 19.19 -0.25
N SER A 177 -1.66 17.97 -0.13
CA SER A 177 -2.33 17.25 -1.22
C SER A 177 -1.47 17.05 -2.49
N ALA A 178 -0.15 17.01 -2.32
CA ALA A 178 0.76 16.72 -3.43
C ALA A 178 0.59 15.28 -3.94
N LYS A 179 0.66 15.11 -5.25
CA LYS A 179 0.66 13.80 -5.91
C LYS A 179 2.03 13.56 -6.54
N ILE A 180 2.71 12.51 -6.11
CA ILE A 180 4.10 12.25 -6.48
C ILE A 180 4.24 10.84 -7.01
N GLY A 181 4.73 10.70 -8.24
CA GLY A 181 4.97 9.40 -8.85
C GLY A 181 6.41 9.24 -9.35
N SER A 182 6.97 8.02 -9.20
CA SER A 182 8.25 7.66 -9.80
C SER A 182 8.22 6.25 -10.37
N SER A 183 8.76 6.06 -11.56
CA SER A 183 8.97 4.73 -12.14
C SER A 183 10.45 4.33 -12.25
N GLY A 184 11.36 5.23 -11.93
CA GLY A 184 12.79 4.96 -11.94
C GLY A 184 13.27 4.17 -10.72
N ASN A 185 14.25 3.30 -10.92
CA ASN A 185 14.91 2.60 -9.83
C ASN A 185 15.70 3.58 -8.94
N TYR A 186 15.86 3.22 -7.65
CA TYR A 186 16.60 4.02 -6.67
C TYR A 186 16.04 5.43 -6.47
N ALA A 187 14.78 5.67 -6.79
CA ALA A 187 14.16 6.96 -6.55
C ALA A 187 14.07 7.27 -5.05
N GLN A 188 14.32 8.52 -4.70
CA GLN A 188 14.11 9.05 -3.34
C GLN A 188 12.94 10.04 -3.38
N ILE A 189 11.89 9.74 -2.62
CA ILE A 189 10.65 10.52 -2.66
C ILE A 189 10.29 10.95 -1.25
N GLY A 190 10.14 12.25 -1.03
CA GLY A 190 9.75 12.80 0.26
C GLY A 190 8.56 13.74 0.17
N SER A 191 7.66 13.70 1.16
CA SER A 191 6.60 14.68 1.33
C SER A 191 6.42 15.06 2.79
N SER A 192 6.27 16.36 3.06
CA SER A 192 5.93 16.86 4.40
C SER A 192 4.51 17.45 4.47
N GLY A 193 3.82 17.60 3.35
CA GLY A 193 2.45 18.07 3.29
C GLY A 193 1.44 17.01 3.73
N ASN A 194 0.31 17.45 4.29
CA ASN A 194 -0.80 16.56 4.62
C ASN A 194 -1.47 16.02 3.35
N SER A 195 -2.10 14.84 3.48
CA SER A 195 -2.86 14.20 2.39
C SER A 195 -2.04 13.96 1.12
N ALA A 196 -0.73 13.83 1.23
CA ALA A 196 0.11 13.52 0.08
C ALA A 196 -0.17 12.12 -0.45
N GLN A 197 -0.17 11.97 -1.77
CA GLN A 197 -0.27 10.69 -2.46
C GLN A 197 1.07 10.39 -3.13
N ILE A 198 1.70 9.27 -2.78
CA ILE A 198 3.05 8.95 -3.24
C ILE A 198 3.06 7.53 -3.81
N GLY A 199 3.48 7.39 -5.06
CA GLY A 199 3.61 6.09 -5.70
C GLY A 199 5.00 5.86 -6.28
N SER A 200 5.50 4.61 -6.21
CA SER A 200 6.71 4.19 -6.89
C SER A 200 6.59 2.78 -7.46
N SER A 201 7.06 2.58 -8.68
CA SER A 201 7.19 1.24 -9.26
C SER A 201 8.65 0.80 -9.47
N GLY A 202 9.59 1.68 -9.20
CA GLY A 202 11.01 1.35 -9.31
C GLY A 202 11.53 0.54 -8.14
N ASN A 203 12.45 -0.39 -8.41
CA ASN A 203 13.14 -1.16 -7.37
C ASN A 203 14.03 -0.25 -6.52
N TYR A 204 14.22 -0.64 -5.25
CA TYR A 204 15.05 0.08 -4.29
C TYR A 204 14.59 1.53 -4.03
N ALA A 205 13.33 1.86 -4.29
CA ALA A 205 12.80 3.18 -3.99
C ALA A 205 12.82 3.46 -2.49
N GLN A 206 13.12 4.70 -2.12
CA GLN A 206 13.02 5.18 -0.76
C GLN A 206 11.92 6.23 -0.70
N ILE A 207 10.89 5.99 0.10
CA ILE A 207 9.69 6.83 0.15
C ILE A 207 9.44 7.24 1.58
N GLY A 208 9.34 8.55 1.83
CA GLY A 208 9.06 9.10 3.15
C GLY A 208 7.91 10.11 3.14
N SER A 209 7.08 10.09 4.18
CA SER A 209 6.08 11.12 4.43
C SER A 209 5.99 11.47 5.90
N SER A 210 5.93 12.77 6.21
CA SER A 210 5.68 13.25 7.58
C SER A 210 4.29 13.89 7.75
N GLY A 211 3.55 14.08 6.67
CA GLY A 211 2.19 14.62 6.71
C GLY A 211 1.14 13.60 7.17
N ASN A 212 0.09 14.07 7.84
CA ASN A 212 -1.05 13.23 8.18
C ASN A 212 -1.83 12.82 6.92
N TYR A 213 -2.56 11.69 7.02
CA TYR A 213 -3.39 11.17 5.93
C TYR A 213 -2.61 10.87 4.63
N ALA A 214 -1.31 10.65 4.71
CA ALA A 214 -0.51 10.28 3.55
C ALA A 214 -0.92 8.90 3.01
N GLN A 215 -1.02 8.78 1.69
CA GLN A 215 -1.22 7.52 0.98
C GLN A 215 0.06 7.16 0.23
N ILE A 216 0.65 6.03 0.53
CA ILE A 216 1.96 5.64 -0.01
C ILE A 216 1.89 4.23 -0.58
N GLY A 217 2.19 4.08 -1.86
CA GLY A 217 2.23 2.79 -2.53
C GLY A 217 3.58 2.50 -3.19
N SER A 218 4.02 1.25 -3.15
CA SER A 218 5.18 0.78 -3.91
C SER A 218 4.95 -0.62 -4.49
N SER A 219 5.29 -0.81 -5.76
CA SER A 219 5.32 -2.13 -6.39
C SER A 219 6.73 -2.64 -6.71
N GLY A 220 7.74 -1.81 -6.49
CA GLY A 220 9.14 -2.21 -6.70
C GLY A 220 9.70 -3.08 -5.58
N ASP A 221 10.57 -4.01 -5.92
CA ASP A 221 11.28 -4.84 -4.95
C ASP A 221 12.24 -4.01 -4.08
N SER A 222 12.42 -4.45 -2.84
CA SER A 222 13.34 -3.83 -1.88
C SER A 222 13.07 -2.35 -1.60
N ALA A 223 11.83 -1.92 -1.75
CA ALA A 223 11.43 -0.56 -1.42
C ALA A 223 11.52 -0.31 0.09
N LYS A 224 11.94 0.90 0.47
CA LYS A 224 11.91 1.37 1.85
C LYS A 224 10.86 2.47 1.98
N ILE A 225 9.88 2.24 2.84
CA ILE A 225 8.73 3.14 2.97
C ILE A 225 8.57 3.55 4.43
N GLY A 226 8.55 4.86 4.69
CA GLY A 226 8.36 5.39 6.03
C GLY A 226 7.27 6.45 6.11
N SER A 227 6.50 6.45 7.20
CA SER A 227 5.57 7.54 7.51
C SER A 227 5.58 7.88 9.00
N SER A 228 5.60 9.16 9.33
CA SER A 228 5.45 9.63 10.71
C SER A 228 4.10 10.34 10.96
N GLY A 229 3.31 10.56 9.91
CA GLY A 229 1.99 11.16 10.04
C GLY A 229 0.93 10.19 10.55
N ASN A 230 -0.06 10.71 11.29
CA ASN A 230 -1.22 9.93 11.70
C ASN A 230 -2.11 9.57 10.51
N TYR A 231 -2.86 8.47 10.64
CA TYR A 231 -3.78 7.99 9.61
C TYR A 231 -3.12 7.70 8.25
N ALA A 232 -1.81 7.42 8.23
CA ALA A 232 -1.14 7.07 6.99
C ALA A 232 -1.62 5.70 6.47
N GLN A 233 -1.79 5.60 5.17
CA GLN A 233 -2.08 4.35 4.46
C GLN A 233 -0.84 3.97 3.64
N ILE A 234 -0.29 2.79 3.89
CA ILE A 234 0.97 2.36 3.30
C ILE A 234 0.81 0.96 2.71
N GLY A 235 1.04 0.82 1.41
CA GLY A 235 0.98 -0.45 0.71
C GLY A 235 2.26 -0.80 -0.02
N SER A 236 2.63 -2.09 -0.05
CA SER A 236 3.71 -2.60 -0.90
C SER A 236 3.37 -3.97 -1.48
N SER A 237 3.60 -4.16 -2.77
CA SER A 237 3.49 -5.46 -3.42
C SER A 237 4.86 -6.05 -3.82
N GLY A 238 5.93 -5.28 -3.71
CA GLY A 238 7.29 -5.75 -3.99
C GLY A 238 7.85 -6.67 -2.90
N ASN A 239 8.70 -7.62 -3.31
CA ASN A 239 9.41 -8.49 -2.36
C ASN A 239 10.43 -7.69 -1.54
N SER A 240 10.71 -8.18 -0.33
CA SER A 240 11.73 -7.60 0.57
C SER A 240 11.50 -6.12 0.90
N ALA A 241 10.26 -5.66 0.83
CA ALA A 241 9.93 -4.29 1.23
C ALA A 241 10.16 -4.07 2.73
N GLN A 242 10.67 -2.89 3.08
CA GLN A 242 10.79 -2.44 4.45
C GLN A 242 9.81 -1.29 4.68
N ILE A 243 8.87 -1.48 5.59
CA ILE A 243 7.77 -0.53 5.82
C ILE A 243 7.73 -0.13 7.28
N GLY A 244 7.80 1.16 7.57
CA GLY A 244 7.73 1.68 8.93
C GLY A 244 6.70 2.79 9.08
N SER A 245 5.99 2.81 10.22
CA SER A 245 5.12 3.93 10.59
C SER A 245 5.25 4.25 12.08
N SER A 246 5.34 5.53 12.41
CA SER A 246 5.28 5.99 13.81
C SER A 246 3.99 6.77 14.13
N GLY A 247 3.16 7.03 13.14
CA GLY A 247 1.87 7.70 13.35
C GLY A 247 0.79 6.77 13.89
N ASN A 248 -0.12 7.33 14.70
CA ASN A 248 -1.28 6.61 15.20
C ASN A 248 -2.27 6.31 14.07
N TYR A 249 -3.04 5.24 14.24
CA TYR A 249 -4.06 4.80 13.27
C TYR A 249 -3.51 4.50 11.87
N ALA A 250 -2.23 4.20 11.74
CA ALA A 250 -1.65 3.83 10.46
C ALA A 250 -2.23 2.50 9.96
N GLN A 251 -2.46 2.41 8.65
CA GLN A 251 -2.86 1.19 7.97
C GLN A 251 -1.70 0.76 7.07
N ILE A 252 -1.18 -0.45 7.28
CA ILE A 252 0.02 -0.93 6.60
C ILE A 252 -0.27 -2.30 5.99
N GLY A 253 -0.10 -2.44 4.68
CA GLY A 253 -0.26 -3.70 3.97
C GLY A 253 0.96 -4.09 3.16
N SER A 254 1.26 -5.40 3.09
CA SER A 254 2.25 -5.94 2.18
C SER A 254 1.82 -7.29 1.61
N SER A 255 1.97 -7.48 0.30
CA SER A 255 1.76 -8.78 -0.35
C SER A 255 3.05 -9.44 -0.81
N GLY A 256 4.18 -8.74 -0.75
CA GLY A 256 5.49 -9.29 -1.12
C GLY A 256 6.08 -10.23 -0.08
N ASN A 257 6.82 -11.24 -0.53
CA ASN A 257 7.57 -12.13 0.36
C ASN A 257 8.71 -11.37 1.06
N TYR A 258 9.12 -11.86 2.23
CA TYR A 258 10.21 -11.29 3.03
C TYR A 258 9.99 -9.83 3.44
N ALA A 259 8.76 -9.35 3.46
CA ALA A 259 8.46 -7.99 3.90
C ALA A 259 8.81 -7.80 5.39
N GLN A 260 9.39 -6.66 5.73
CA GLN A 260 9.63 -6.22 7.09
C GLN A 260 8.72 -5.04 7.40
N ILE A 261 7.83 -5.19 8.37
CA ILE A 261 6.81 -4.19 8.66
C ILE A 261 6.87 -3.82 10.14
N GLY A 262 7.03 -2.54 10.42
CA GLY A 262 7.06 -2.03 11.79
C GLY A 262 6.08 -0.89 12.02
N SER A 263 5.46 -0.84 13.20
CA SER A 263 4.66 0.30 13.64
C SER A 263 4.89 0.60 15.12
N SER A 264 5.07 1.86 15.46
CA SER A 264 5.14 2.32 16.85
C SER A 264 3.92 3.17 17.28
N GLY A 265 3.04 3.50 16.35
CA GLY A 265 1.82 4.25 16.64
C GLY A 265 0.72 3.38 17.24
N ASP A 266 -0.11 3.99 18.10
CA ASP A 266 -1.28 3.32 18.66
C ASP A 266 -2.34 3.03 17.59
N SER A 267 -3.11 1.96 17.81
CA SER A 267 -4.23 1.54 16.95
C SER A 267 -3.85 1.29 15.49
N ALA A 268 -2.60 0.93 15.24
CA ALA A 268 -2.14 0.58 13.90
C ALA A 268 -2.81 -0.73 13.43
N LYS A 269 -3.14 -0.77 12.13
CA LYS A 269 -3.61 -1.99 11.44
C LYS A 269 -2.53 -2.45 10.49
N ILE A 270 -2.06 -3.69 10.66
CA ILE A 270 -0.93 -4.23 9.90
C ILE A 270 -1.33 -5.55 9.27
N GLY A 271 -1.20 -5.68 7.96
CA GLY A 271 -1.48 -6.91 7.23
C GLY A 271 -0.32 -7.37 6.36
N SER A 272 -0.10 -8.69 6.26
CA SER A 272 0.83 -9.27 5.29
C SER A 272 0.28 -10.57 4.72
N SER A 273 0.37 -10.74 3.41
CA SER A 273 0.06 -12.03 2.76
C SER A 273 1.30 -12.74 2.20
N GLY A 274 2.45 -12.09 2.22
CA GLY A 274 3.71 -12.69 1.77
C GLY A 274 4.32 -13.67 2.76
N ASN A 275 4.98 -14.71 2.24
CA ASN A 275 5.71 -15.66 3.08
C ASN A 275 6.95 -15.00 3.71
N TYR A 276 7.38 -15.53 4.86
CA TYR A 276 8.54 -15.06 5.61
C TYR A 276 8.45 -13.59 6.03
N ALA A 277 7.24 -13.03 6.14
CA ALA A 277 7.06 -11.67 6.61
C ALA A 277 7.49 -11.51 8.07
N GLN A 278 8.14 -10.41 8.40
CA GLN A 278 8.47 -10.01 9.77
C GLN A 278 7.63 -8.79 10.12
N ILE A 279 6.79 -8.91 11.15
CA ILE A 279 5.84 -7.87 11.52
C ILE A 279 6.03 -7.52 12.99
N GLY A 280 6.25 -6.24 13.28
CA GLY A 280 6.39 -5.74 14.64
C GLY A 280 5.48 -4.56 14.95
N SER A 281 4.93 -4.52 16.17
CA SER A 281 4.22 -3.34 16.66
C SER A 281 4.55 -3.07 18.12
N SER A 282 4.80 -1.82 18.47
CA SER A 282 4.98 -1.38 19.86
C SER A 282 3.83 -0.49 20.38
N GLY A 283 2.94 -0.06 19.50
CA GLY A 283 1.77 0.73 19.87
C GLY A 283 0.65 -0.11 20.52
N ASN A 284 -0.12 0.51 21.41
CA ASN A 284 -1.28 -0.12 22.03
C ASN A 284 -2.41 -0.36 21.02
N SER A 285 -3.24 -1.36 21.28
CA SER A 285 -4.41 -1.68 20.46
C SER A 285 -4.10 -1.96 18.99
N ALA A 286 -2.89 -2.42 18.69
CA ALA A 286 -2.51 -2.79 17.34
C ALA A 286 -3.30 -4.01 16.87
N GLN A 287 -3.73 -4.01 15.60
CA GLN A 287 -4.34 -5.14 14.92
C GLN A 287 -3.35 -5.67 13.87
N ILE A 288 -2.93 -6.92 14.01
CA ILE A 288 -1.89 -7.51 13.16
C ILE A 288 -2.42 -8.81 12.55
N GLY A 289 -2.39 -8.91 11.22
CA GLY A 289 -2.78 -10.12 10.49
C GLY A 289 -1.69 -10.60 9.55
N SER A 290 -1.52 -11.93 9.44
CA SER A 290 -0.67 -12.55 8.43
C SER A 290 -1.31 -13.81 7.85
N SER A 291 -1.27 -13.98 6.53
CA SER A 291 -1.67 -15.22 5.87
C SER A 291 -0.51 -15.97 5.22
N GLY A 292 0.67 -15.37 5.19
CA GLY A 292 1.87 -16.01 4.66
C GLY A 292 2.48 -17.03 5.60
N ASN A 293 3.06 -18.11 5.03
CA ASN A 293 3.79 -19.11 5.80
C ASN A 293 5.09 -18.54 6.37
N TYR A 294 5.54 -19.12 7.49
CA TYR A 294 6.77 -18.74 8.19
C TYR A 294 6.79 -17.27 8.65
N ALA A 295 5.64 -16.65 8.82
CA ALA A 295 5.56 -15.29 9.33
C ALA A 295 6.09 -15.20 10.77
N GLN A 296 6.80 -14.14 11.08
CA GLN A 296 7.24 -13.80 12.43
C GLN A 296 6.53 -12.53 12.87
N ILE A 297 5.73 -12.60 13.92
CA ILE A 297 4.88 -11.51 14.37
C ILE A 297 5.18 -11.18 15.83
N GLY A 298 5.49 -9.93 16.12
CA GLY A 298 5.74 -9.46 17.48
C GLY A 298 4.90 -8.24 17.84
N SER A 299 4.42 -8.19 19.09
CA SER A 299 3.77 -7.00 19.63
C SER A 299 4.18 -6.75 21.09
N SER A 300 4.50 -5.52 21.43
CA SER A 300 4.76 -5.12 22.82
C SER A 300 3.70 -4.20 23.41
N GLY A 301 2.77 -3.72 22.60
CA GLY A 301 1.66 -2.88 23.08
C GLY A 301 0.54 -3.68 23.77
N ASN A 302 -0.13 -3.05 24.73
CA ASN A 302 -1.29 -3.64 25.39
C ASN A 302 -2.48 -3.72 24.42
N TYR A 303 -3.41 -4.67 24.70
CA TYR A 303 -4.64 -4.87 23.93
C TYR A 303 -4.38 -5.20 22.45
N ALA A 304 -3.22 -5.73 22.12
CA ALA A 304 -2.90 -6.15 20.74
C ALA A 304 -3.82 -7.32 20.30
N GLN A 305 -4.29 -7.26 19.07
CA GLN A 305 -5.02 -8.34 18.42
C GLN A 305 -4.13 -8.90 17.29
N ILE A 306 -3.78 -10.17 17.38
CA ILE A 306 -2.82 -10.79 16.44
C ILE A 306 -3.43 -12.05 15.86
N GLY A 307 -3.49 -12.15 14.54
CA GLY A 307 -3.98 -13.33 13.82
C GLY A 307 -2.99 -13.83 12.79
N SER A 308 -2.89 -15.16 12.64
CA SER A 308 -2.14 -15.79 11.55
C SER A 308 -2.90 -16.99 10.99
N SER A 309 -2.94 -17.15 9.67
CA SER A 309 -3.44 -18.36 9.02
C SER A 309 -2.37 -19.13 8.25
N GLY A 310 -1.16 -18.59 8.18
CA GLY A 310 -0.04 -19.26 7.53
C GLY A 310 0.60 -20.35 8.41
N ASP A 311 1.11 -21.41 7.78
CA ASP A 311 1.82 -22.48 8.46
C ASP A 311 3.16 -22.01 9.03
N SER A 312 3.59 -22.63 10.12
CA SER A 312 4.86 -22.36 10.79
C SER A 312 5.06 -20.91 11.24
N ALA A 313 3.96 -20.21 11.52
CA ALA A 313 4.02 -18.86 12.04
C ALA A 313 4.58 -18.83 13.48
N LYS A 314 5.45 -17.86 13.76
CA LYS A 314 5.93 -17.56 15.10
C LYS A 314 5.33 -16.25 15.58
N ILE A 315 4.59 -16.30 16.69
CA ILE A 315 3.85 -15.14 17.21
C ILE A 315 4.26 -14.88 18.65
N GLY A 316 4.70 -13.66 18.94
CA GLY A 316 5.03 -13.22 20.29
C GLY A 316 4.28 -11.98 20.71
N SER A 317 3.84 -11.90 21.98
CA SER A 317 3.30 -10.68 22.56
C SER A 317 3.84 -10.49 23.99
N SER A 318 4.26 -9.26 24.31
CA SER A 318 4.63 -8.89 25.70
C SER A 318 3.65 -7.89 26.34
N GLY A 319 2.67 -7.41 25.57
CA GLY A 319 1.62 -6.54 26.08
C GLY A 319 0.54 -7.27 26.86
N ASN A 320 -0.03 -6.61 27.87
CA ASN A 320 -1.15 -7.16 28.62
C ASN A 320 -2.44 -7.18 27.76
N TYR A 321 -3.34 -8.10 28.11
CA TYR A 321 -4.64 -8.25 27.46
C TYR A 321 -4.58 -8.53 25.97
N ALA A 322 -3.48 -9.14 25.49
CA ALA A 322 -3.33 -9.51 24.11
C ALA A 322 -4.29 -10.64 23.72
N GLN A 323 -4.86 -10.56 22.53
CA GLN A 323 -5.64 -11.62 21.92
C GLN A 323 -4.87 -12.16 20.72
N ILE A 324 -4.50 -13.44 20.76
CA ILE A 324 -3.59 -14.02 19.78
C ILE A 324 -4.20 -15.30 19.23
N GLY A 325 -4.32 -15.42 17.92
CA GLY A 325 -4.85 -16.60 17.27
C GLY A 325 -4.00 -17.08 16.09
N SER A 326 -3.91 -18.41 15.93
CA SER A 326 -3.38 -19.03 14.72
C SER A 326 -4.20 -20.24 14.31
N SER A 327 -4.54 -20.33 13.01
CA SER A 327 -5.15 -21.52 12.40
C SER A 327 -4.18 -22.31 11.52
N GLY A 328 -2.98 -21.80 11.26
CA GLY A 328 -1.94 -22.48 10.51
C GLY A 328 -1.30 -23.64 11.28
N ASN A 329 -0.85 -24.66 10.55
CA ASN A 329 -0.15 -25.81 11.15
C ASN A 329 1.22 -25.40 11.69
N SER A 330 1.70 -26.13 12.69
CA SER A 330 3.02 -25.93 13.28
C SER A 330 3.28 -24.48 13.77
N ALA A 331 2.23 -23.79 14.16
CA ALA A 331 2.36 -22.44 14.70
C ALA A 331 2.95 -22.47 16.12
N GLN A 332 3.77 -21.48 16.43
CA GLN A 332 4.34 -21.30 17.76
C GLN A 332 3.92 -19.94 18.32
N ILE A 333 3.12 -19.94 19.39
CA ILE A 333 2.63 -18.70 20.01
C ILE A 333 3.17 -18.55 21.43
N GLY A 334 3.71 -17.37 21.75
CA GLY A 334 4.12 -17.02 23.10
C GLY A 334 3.53 -15.69 23.54
N SER A 335 2.98 -15.65 24.77
CA SER A 335 2.60 -14.38 25.41
C SER A 335 3.26 -14.28 26.78
N SER A 336 4.02 -13.20 26.99
CA SER A 336 4.60 -12.85 28.27
C SER A 336 3.88 -11.70 29.00
N GLY A 337 2.81 -11.16 28.40
CA GLY A 337 1.90 -10.21 29.03
C GLY A 337 0.83 -10.89 29.88
N ASN A 338 0.29 -10.16 30.86
CA ASN A 338 -0.76 -10.66 31.73
C ASN A 338 -2.11 -10.72 31.02
N TYR A 339 -2.95 -11.68 31.44
CA TYR A 339 -4.36 -11.81 31.00
C TYR A 339 -4.53 -11.94 29.48
N ALA A 340 -3.59 -12.58 28.81
CA ALA A 340 -3.70 -12.85 27.39
C ALA A 340 -4.68 -14.01 27.11
N VAL A 341 -5.27 -13.98 25.91
CA VAL A 341 -6.02 -15.11 25.36
C VAL A 341 -5.26 -15.61 24.13
N VAL A 342 -4.80 -16.86 24.18
CA VAL A 342 -3.98 -17.48 23.14
C VAL A 342 -4.72 -18.68 22.55
N MET A 343 -4.88 -18.71 21.23
CA MET A 343 -5.58 -19.77 20.49
C MET A 343 -4.69 -20.32 19.38
N CYS A 344 -4.39 -21.63 19.45
CA CYS A 344 -3.64 -22.35 18.41
C CYS A 344 -4.49 -23.54 17.91
N ALA A 345 -5.12 -23.37 16.73
CA ALA A 345 -6.03 -24.37 16.19
C ALA A 345 -5.39 -25.30 15.14
N GLY A 346 -4.23 -25.00 14.61
CA GLY A 346 -3.54 -25.80 13.59
C GLY A 346 -2.86 -27.03 14.14
N ASN A 347 -2.70 -28.06 13.28
CA ASN A 347 -2.02 -29.29 13.62
C ASN A 347 -0.55 -29.03 14.02
N GLY A 348 -0.07 -29.72 15.09
CA GLY A 348 1.30 -29.60 15.54
C GLY A 348 1.69 -28.24 16.12
N SER A 349 0.71 -27.41 16.45
CA SER A 349 0.95 -26.08 17.02
C SER A 349 1.18 -26.13 18.54
N ILE A 350 1.98 -25.17 19.03
CA ILE A 350 2.33 -25.06 20.45
C ILE A 350 2.09 -23.62 20.95
N ALA A 351 1.75 -23.53 22.26
CA ALA A 351 1.52 -22.23 22.86
C ALA A 351 2.06 -22.14 24.29
N LYS A 352 2.42 -20.91 24.70
CA LYS A 352 2.73 -20.56 26.09
C LYS A 352 2.15 -19.20 26.47
N ALA A 353 1.89 -19.02 27.76
CA ALA A 353 1.43 -17.75 28.30
C ALA A 353 1.80 -17.56 29.76
N LYS A 354 1.55 -16.34 30.29
CA LYS A 354 1.71 -16.01 31.71
C LYS A 354 0.53 -16.50 32.55
N LYS A 355 0.77 -16.66 33.85
CA LYS A 355 -0.25 -16.99 34.86
C LYS A 355 -1.45 -16.04 34.74
N GLY A 356 -2.66 -16.59 34.82
CA GLY A 356 -3.91 -15.88 34.66
C GLY A 356 -4.41 -15.70 33.23
N SER A 357 -3.57 -16.07 32.24
CA SER A 357 -3.95 -16.09 30.83
C SER A 357 -4.67 -17.39 30.45
N TRP A 358 -5.31 -17.42 29.27
CA TRP A 358 -5.99 -18.58 28.73
C TRP A 358 -5.28 -19.10 27.48
N ILE A 359 -5.16 -20.43 27.38
CA ILE A 359 -4.60 -21.12 26.20
C ILE A 359 -5.62 -22.10 25.65
N THR A 360 -5.89 -22.04 24.36
CA THR A 360 -6.66 -23.03 23.59
C THR A 360 -5.75 -23.73 22.60
N LEU A 361 -5.75 -25.06 22.63
CA LEU A 361 -5.01 -25.92 21.68
C LEU A 361 -5.95 -26.95 21.04
N ALA A 362 -5.62 -27.38 19.83
CA ALA A 362 -6.30 -28.44 19.11
C ALA A 362 -5.36 -29.64 18.89
N GLU A 363 -5.89 -30.85 19.07
CA GLU A 363 -5.26 -32.10 18.71
C GLU A 363 -5.85 -32.59 17.39
N TRP A 364 -4.99 -33.03 16.50
CA TRP A 364 -5.37 -33.54 15.18
C TRP A 364 -4.89 -34.98 15.03
N LYS A 365 -5.70 -35.84 14.40
CA LYS A 365 -5.34 -37.21 14.04
C LYS A 365 -5.72 -37.49 12.59
N GLU A 366 -4.91 -38.33 11.96
CA GLU A 366 -5.20 -38.82 10.62
C GLU A 366 -6.32 -39.88 10.71
N ASN A 367 -7.38 -39.72 9.93
CA ASN A 367 -8.48 -40.69 9.86
C ASN A 367 -8.13 -41.84 8.91
N ALA A 368 -9.01 -42.84 8.79
CA ALA A 368 -8.82 -43.98 7.92
C ALA A 368 -8.69 -43.67 6.42
N GLU A 369 -9.10 -42.45 6.01
CA GLU A 369 -9.00 -41.96 4.64
C GLU A 369 -7.71 -41.13 4.39
N GLY A 370 -6.82 -41.04 5.36
CA GLY A 370 -5.60 -40.23 5.26
C GLY A 370 -5.84 -38.70 5.43
N LYS A 371 -6.98 -38.31 6.00
CA LYS A 371 -7.30 -36.90 6.24
C LYS A 371 -7.04 -36.54 7.71
N TRP A 372 -6.38 -35.41 7.93
CA TRP A 372 -6.22 -34.82 9.24
C TRP A 372 -7.53 -34.17 9.71
N ILE A 373 -8.03 -34.62 10.86
CA ILE A 373 -9.25 -34.10 11.50
C ILE A 373 -8.96 -33.70 12.95
N PRO A 374 -9.58 -32.59 13.44
CA PRO A 374 -9.46 -32.23 14.84
C PRO A 374 -10.24 -33.26 15.70
N VAL A 375 -9.60 -33.80 16.71
CA VAL A 375 -10.20 -34.79 17.62
C VAL A 375 -10.46 -34.22 19.00
N ASN A 376 -9.67 -33.25 19.44
CA ASN A 376 -9.84 -32.55 20.70
C ASN A 376 -9.54 -31.05 20.50
N VAL A 377 -10.31 -30.22 21.19
CA VAL A 377 -10.04 -28.78 21.36
C VAL A 377 -10.23 -28.48 22.84
N VAL A 378 -9.18 -28.08 23.51
CA VAL A 378 -9.20 -27.86 24.96
C VAL A 378 -8.71 -26.45 25.29
N THR A 379 -9.42 -25.78 26.19
CA THR A 379 -9.05 -24.47 26.71
C THR A 379 -8.76 -24.58 28.21
N VAL A 380 -7.63 -24.03 28.64
CA VAL A 380 -7.22 -24.02 30.05
C VAL A 380 -6.72 -22.65 30.46
N GLN A 381 -6.85 -22.36 31.74
CA GLN A 381 -6.19 -21.20 32.34
C GLN A 381 -4.78 -21.62 32.80
N VAL A 382 -3.81 -20.75 32.54
CA VAL A 382 -2.45 -20.91 33.10
C VAL A 382 -2.53 -20.60 34.60
N ASP A 383 -2.54 -21.62 35.45
CA ASP A 383 -2.69 -21.50 36.90
C ASP A 383 -1.35 -21.37 37.65
N GLY A 384 -0.26 -21.71 36.97
CA GLY A 384 1.10 -21.73 37.50
C GLY A 384 1.46 -23.02 38.25
N GLU A 385 0.54 -24.00 38.33
CA GLU A 385 0.70 -25.28 38.99
C GLU A 385 0.62 -26.44 37.99
N LYS A 386 -0.57 -26.71 37.44
CA LYS A 386 -0.76 -27.74 36.40
C LYS A 386 -0.29 -27.26 35.05
N ILE A 387 -0.62 -26.02 34.74
CA ILE A 387 -0.18 -25.33 33.53
C ILE A 387 0.79 -24.23 33.96
N LYS A 388 2.08 -24.50 33.82
CA LYS A 388 3.16 -23.58 34.21
C LYS A 388 3.20 -22.37 33.30
N GLU A 389 3.52 -21.20 33.84
CA GLU A 389 3.77 -20.02 33.03
C GLU A 389 5.06 -20.15 32.24
N ASP A 390 5.13 -19.43 31.10
CA ASP A 390 6.28 -19.38 30.19
C ASP A 390 6.75 -20.75 29.63
N THR A 391 5.93 -21.78 29.77
CA THR A 391 6.19 -23.15 29.28
C THR A 391 5.36 -23.42 28.04
N TYR A 392 5.97 -23.95 26.98
CA TYR A 392 5.26 -24.38 25.79
C TYR A 392 4.51 -25.68 26.00
N TYR A 393 3.26 -25.72 25.55
CA TYR A 393 2.40 -26.90 25.58
C TYR A 393 1.89 -27.23 24.17
N LYS A 394 1.73 -28.53 23.92
CA LYS A 394 0.91 -29.11 22.84
C LYS A 394 -0.30 -29.82 23.45
N LEU A 395 -1.33 -30.09 22.65
CA LEU A 395 -2.43 -30.96 23.05
C LEU A 395 -2.17 -32.38 22.52
N GLU A 396 -2.17 -33.37 23.41
CA GLU A 396 -1.97 -34.78 23.07
C GLU A 396 -2.86 -35.68 23.97
N ASN A 397 -3.67 -36.53 23.35
CA ASN A 397 -4.69 -37.36 24.02
C ASN A 397 -5.66 -36.53 24.89
N GLY A 398 -5.99 -35.30 24.48
CA GLY A 398 -6.88 -34.39 25.19
C GLY A 398 -6.25 -33.65 26.37
N GLU A 399 -4.95 -33.85 26.63
CA GLU A 399 -4.20 -33.27 27.75
C GLU A 399 -3.11 -32.30 27.25
N PHE A 400 -2.81 -31.30 28.05
CA PHE A 400 -1.70 -30.38 27.81
C PHE A 400 -0.38 -31.05 28.21
N VAL A 401 0.50 -31.27 27.24
CA VAL A 401 1.82 -31.86 27.41
C VAL A 401 2.90 -30.80 27.20
N GLU A 402 3.82 -30.70 28.14
CA GLU A 402 4.98 -29.81 28.04
C GLU A 402 5.85 -30.19 26.84
N VAL A 403 6.28 -29.18 26.09
CA VAL A 403 7.22 -29.33 24.99
C VAL A 403 8.58 -28.83 25.48
N GLY A 404 9.58 -29.69 25.49
CA GLY A 404 10.95 -29.30 25.81
C GLY A 404 11.49 -28.28 24.82
N GLU A 405 12.40 -27.41 25.29
CA GLU A 405 13.08 -26.39 24.47
C GLU A 405 13.87 -27.00 23.31
#